data_3bc14a82cbfa1593a0f9ae13260b2a46
#
_entry.id   3bc14a82cbfa1593a0f9ae13260b2a46
#
_cell.length_a   1.000
_cell.length_b   1.000
_cell.length_c   1.000
_cell.angle_alpha   90.00
_cell.angle_beta   90.00
_cell.angle_gamma   90.00
#
_symmetry.space_group_name_H-M   'P 1'
#
loop_
_entity.id
_entity.type
_entity.pdbx_description
1 polymer ?
#
loop_
_entity_poly.entity_id
_entity_poly.type
_entity_poly.pdbx_seq_one_letter_code
_entity_poly.pdbx_strand_id
1 'polypeptide(L)'
;MSNAPFALDRREFIALAGGLAAVLVIGDGAYFASHRSAAHAQPVPSESGTLTQPATPLNGAIASSNAEATSAAAASPETESAAATNSETPSTTLEDLPWNLRLVNREHPLDADFEPNNLAELPDASWVEPHVNHRVDARIVEDLAAMLTAAEAAGTHPIICSSFRTYDYQENLFENRIERAEREEHLEGTEAEEAAAFWVAPPGASEHQTGLAVDIMDADYTELDEGQEETATQQWLMAHCAEYGFILRYPTDKSATTGIGYEPWHYRYVGKEAASAITQSVLCLEEWLVETYHIQA
;
A
#
# COMPACT_ATOMS: atom_id res chain seq x y z
N MET A 1 11.26 35.47 14.63
CA MET A 1 10.11 35.39 13.73
C MET A 1 10.06 33.96 13.26
N SER A 2 9.13 33.20 13.78
CA SER A 2 9.05 31.74 13.62
C SER A 2 8.19 31.45 12.40
N ASN A 3 8.78 30.82 11.37
CA ASN A 3 8.04 30.30 10.24
C ASN A 3 7.52 28.90 10.64
N ALA A 4 6.22 28.81 10.88
CA ALA A 4 5.53 27.53 10.95
C ALA A 4 5.22 27.05 9.51
N PRO A 5 5.34 25.75 9.16
CA PRO A 5 4.94 25.26 7.86
C PRO A 5 3.44 25.30 7.74
N PHE A 6 2.95 25.76 6.60
CA PHE A 6 1.55 25.74 6.22
C PHE A 6 1.10 24.29 6.04
N ALA A 7 0.31 23.79 6.97
CA ALA A 7 -0.48 22.58 6.77
C ALA A 7 -1.78 23.00 6.09
N LEU A 8 -1.95 22.67 4.83
CA LEU A 8 -3.21 22.83 4.11
C LEU A 8 -4.23 21.79 4.63
N ASP A 9 -5.45 22.26 4.90
CA ASP A 9 -6.57 21.41 5.32
C ASP A 9 -7.02 20.53 4.15
N ARG A 10 -7.36 19.26 4.45
CA ARG A 10 -7.85 18.23 3.52
C ARG A 10 -8.89 18.73 2.51
N ARG A 11 -9.71 19.70 2.90
CA ARG A 11 -10.78 20.28 2.06
C ARG A 11 -10.29 21.27 1.00
N GLU A 12 -9.16 21.90 1.23
CA GLU A 12 -8.58 22.83 0.26
C GLU A 12 -7.76 22.09 -0.81
N PHE A 13 -7.19 20.93 -0.48
CA PHE A 13 -6.45 20.07 -1.43
C PHE A 13 -7.38 19.39 -2.46
N ILE A 14 -8.55 18.93 -2.03
CA ILE A 14 -9.57 18.31 -2.90
C ILE A 14 -10.13 19.28 -3.94
N ALA A 15 -10.18 20.58 -3.63
CA ALA A 15 -10.69 21.59 -4.56
C ALA A 15 -9.72 21.90 -5.73
N LEU A 16 -8.43 21.58 -5.59
CA LEU A 16 -7.43 21.79 -6.64
C LEU A 16 -7.19 20.54 -7.51
N ALA A 17 -7.47 19.34 -6.99
CA ALA A 17 -7.29 18.08 -7.69
C ALA A 17 -8.51 17.63 -8.54
N GLY A 18 -9.65 18.27 -8.35
CA GLY A 18 -10.90 17.92 -9.00
C GLY A 18 -11.02 18.41 -10.44
N GLY A 19 -10.38 17.74 -11.38
CA GLY A 19 -10.71 17.91 -12.78
C GLY A 19 -9.57 17.77 -13.77
N LEU A 20 -8.93 16.62 -13.88
CA LEU A 20 -8.19 16.26 -15.10
C LEU A 20 -8.01 14.73 -15.16
N ALA A 21 -8.56 14.14 -16.22
CA ALA A 21 -8.40 12.73 -16.53
C ALA A 21 -6.91 12.38 -16.67
N ALA A 22 -6.44 11.47 -15.83
CA ALA A 22 -5.11 10.90 -15.98
C ALA A 22 -5.11 10.00 -17.24
N VAL A 23 -4.42 10.42 -18.28
CA VAL A 23 -4.12 9.53 -19.41
C VAL A 23 -2.91 8.71 -19.01
N LEU A 24 -3.14 7.48 -18.58
CA LEU A 24 -2.07 6.50 -18.41
C LEU A 24 -1.63 6.06 -19.80
N VAL A 25 -0.45 6.43 -20.24
CA VAL A 25 0.17 5.85 -21.44
C VAL A 25 0.80 4.53 -21.01
N ILE A 26 0.02 3.46 -21.13
CA ILE A 26 0.53 2.10 -20.98
C ILE A 26 1.10 1.67 -22.33
N GLY A 27 2.32 1.20 -22.34
CA GLY A 27 3.19 0.75 -23.44
C GLY A 27 2.57 0.61 -24.84
N ASP A 28 3.35 0.97 -25.84
CA ASP A 28 3.13 0.90 -27.30
C ASP A 28 1.74 0.43 -27.78
N GLY A 29 0.76 1.35 -27.76
CA GLY A 29 -0.56 1.09 -28.31
C GLY A 29 -1.60 2.06 -27.77
N ALA A 30 -1.75 3.21 -28.45
CA ALA A 30 -2.85 4.13 -28.18
C ALA A 30 -4.20 3.45 -28.49
N TYR A 31 -4.99 3.16 -27.47
CA TYR A 31 -6.39 2.78 -27.64
C TYR A 31 -7.29 3.90 -27.14
N PHE A 32 -7.87 4.62 -28.10
CA PHE A 32 -9.05 5.45 -27.88
C PHE A 32 -10.28 4.54 -27.96
N ALA A 33 -10.93 4.28 -26.86
CA ALA A 33 -12.28 3.73 -26.86
C ALA A 33 -13.24 4.76 -26.26
N SER A 34 -13.80 5.61 -27.12
CA SER A 34 -14.98 6.40 -26.80
C SER A 34 -16.20 5.52 -26.99
N HIS A 35 -16.78 5.03 -25.94
CA HIS A 35 -18.16 4.53 -25.95
C HIS A 35 -19.02 5.28 -24.94
N ARG A 36 -19.65 6.37 -25.45
CA ARG A 36 -20.87 6.87 -24.84
C ARG A 36 -21.99 5.88 -25.18
N SER A 37 -22.54 5.23 -24.17
CA SER A 37 -23.85 4.60 -24.28
C SER A 37 -24.73 5.07 -23.14
N ALA A 38 -25.67 5.93 -23.49
CA ALA A 38 -26.74 6.34 -22.60
C ALA A 38 -27.73 5.17 -22.44
N ALA A 39 -27.89 4.65 -21.25
CA ALA A 39 -28.95 3.70 -20.92
C ALA A 39 -29.91 4.31 -19.90
N HIS A 40 -31.13 4.42 -20.35
CA HIS A 40 -32.36 4.84 -19.71
C HIS A 40 -32.56 4.27 -18.30
N ALA A 41 -32.82 5.18 -17.35
CA ALA A 41 -33.41 4.84 -16.05
C ALA A 41 -34.90 4.52 -16.23
N GLN A 42 -35.33 3.39 -15.73
CA GLN A 42 -36.73 3.08 -15.45
C GLN A 42 -36.91 2.93 -13.93
N PRO A 43 -37.97 3.44 -13.33
CA PRO A 43 -38.20 3.37 -11.90
C PRO A 43 -38.85 2.05 -11.48
N VAL A 44 -38.40 1.46 -10.39
CA VAL A 44 -39.02 0.28 -9.74
C VAL A 44 -39.86 0.75 -8.56
N PRO A 45 -41.07 0.22 -8.36
CA PRO A 45 -41.98 0.67 -7.31
C PRO A 45 -41.67 0.10 -5.94
N SER A 46 -41.84 0.93 -4.92
CA SER A 46 -41.76 0.60 -3.51
C SER A 46 -42.92 -0.30 -3.07
N GLU A 47 -42.62 -1.42 -2.43
CA GLU A 47 -43.58 -2.10 -1.56
C GLU A 47 -43.09 -2.10 -0.11
N SER A 48 -43.96 -1.51 0.72
CA SER A 48 -43.89 -1.55 2.18
C SER A 48 -44.29 -2.94 2.68
N GLY A 49 -43.45 -3.53 3.53
CA GLY A 49 -43.77 -4.72 4.30
C GLY A 49 -43.25 -4.62 5.72
N THR A 50 -44.09 -4.10 6.61
CA THR A 50 -43.93 -4.13 8.07
C THR A 50 -44.18 -5.56 8.56
N LEU A 51 -43.30 -6.10 9.46
CA LEU A 51 -43.73 -7.02 10.53
C LEU A 51 -42.56 -7.30 11.52
N THR A 52 -42.73 -6.72 12.69
CA THR A 52 -42.75 -7.30 14.05
C THR A 52 -41.53 -8.07 14.58
N GLN A 53 -40.92 -7.43 15.57
CA GLN A 53 -40.16 -8.08 16.65
C GLN A 53 -41.05 -8.94 17.55
N PRO A 54 -40.51 -9.89 18.30
CA PRO A 54 -40.54 -9.68 19.75
C PRO A 54 -39.21 -9.93 20.49
N ALA A 55 -39.15 -9.21 21.61
CA ALA A 55 -38.05 -9.09 22.54
C ALA A 55 -38.04 -10.20 23.63
N THR A 56 -36.85 -10.38 24.18
CA THR A 56 -36.44 -10.43 25.62
C THR A 56 -36.53 -11.76 26.38
N PRO A 57 -35.91 -11.82 27.59
CA PRO A 57 -34.51 -11.98 27.93
C PRO A 57 -34.29 -13.17 28.90
N LEU A 58 -33.06 -13.53 29.22
CA LEU A 58 -32.81 -14.23 30.52
C LEU A 58 -31.42 -13.92 31.08
N ASN A 59 -31.50 -13.43 32.28
CA ASN A 59 -30.53 -13.15 33.31
C ASN A 59 -29.82 -14.43 33.80
N GLY A 60 -28.58 -14.31 34.24
CA GLY A 60 -27.90 -15.33 35.04
C GLY A 60 -26.62 -14.76 35.66
N ALA A 61 -26.74 -14.43 36.93
CA ALA A 61 -25.80 -13.70 37.76
C ALA A 61 -24.81 -14.61 38.50
N ILE A 62 -23.69 -13.99 38.90
CA ILE A 62 -22.88 -14.12 40.12
C ILE A 62 -22.01 -15.38 40.32
N ALA A 63 -20.69 -15.17 40.53
CA ALA A 63 -20.01 -15.51 41.80
C ALA A 63 -18.59 -14.90 41.84
N SER A 64 -18.39 -14.05 42.78
CA SER A 64 -17.10 -13.60 43.32
C SER A 64 -16.48 -14.71 44.16
N SER A 65 -15.15 -14.82 44.15
CA SER A 65 -14.43 -15.34 45.33
C SER A 65 -13.08 -14.64 45.48
N ASN A 66 -12.96 -13.90 46.55
CA ASN A 66 -11.75 -13.41 47.20
C ASN A 66 -10.98 -14.56 47.87
N ALA A 67 -9.66 -14.47 47.87
CA ALA A 67 -8.76 -14.89 48.96
C ALA A 67 -7.38 -14.30 48.63
N GLU A 68 -6.96 -13.33 49.30
CA GLU A 68 -6.23 -13.17 50.58
C GLU A 68 -4.70 -13.34 50.42
N ALA A 69 -4.05 -12.28 50.86
CA ALA A 69 -2.60 -12.06 50.93
C ALA A 69 -1.94 -12.89 52.04
N THR A 70 -0.69 -13.27 51.79
CA THR A 70 0.27 -13.46 52.89
C THR A 70 1.63 -12.85 52.51
N SER A 71 2.03 -11.94 53.41
CA SER A 71 3.32 -11.29 53.52
C SER A 71 4.37 -12.25 54.09
N ALA A 72 5.57 -12.25 53.56
CA ALA A 72 6.78 -12.62 54.33
C ALA A 72 8.00 -11.85 53.81
N ALA A 73 8.76 -11.33 54.74
CA ALA A 73 9.80 -10.32 54.63
C ALA A 73 11.18 -10.86 54.26
N ALA A 74 11.96 -9.94 53.67
CA ALA A 74 13.37 -9.65 53.85
C ALA A 74 14.43 -10.76 53.79
N ALA A 75 15.33 -10.63 52.81
CA ALA A 75 16.79 -10.69 52.98
C ALA A 75 17.47 -10.11 51.74
N SER A 76 18.22 -9.03 51.91
CA SER A 76 19.27 -8.61 50.97
C SER A 76 20.52 -9.47 51.23
N PRO A 77 21.27 -9.77 50.15
CA PRO A 77 22.70 -9.58 50.21
C PRO A 77 23.27 -8.84 49.00
N GLU A 78 24.11 -7.93 49.33
CA GLU A 78 25.41 -7.57 48.77
C GLU A 78 25.60 -7.46 47.25
N THR A 79 25.99 -6.27 46.96
CA THR A 79 26.69 -5.72 45.82
C THR A 79 27.76 -6.64 45.22
N GLU A 80 27.53 -7.18 44.08
CA GLU A 80 28.61 -7.62 43.19
C GLU A 80 28.53 -6.83 41.90
N SER A 81 29.53 -5.97 41.73
CA SER A 81 29.78 -5.17 40.53
C SER A 81 30.08 -6.11 39.39
N ALA A 82 29.09 -6.49 38.64
CA ALA A 82 29.28 -7.12 37.35
C ALA A 82 29.52 -6.04 36.30
N ALA A 83 30.72 -6.04 35.72
CA ALA A 83 31.10 -5.25 34.60
C ALA A 83 30.01 -5.35 33.50
N ALA A 84 29.49 -4.20 33.10
CA ALA A 84 28.65 -4.09 31.93
C ALA A 84 29.50 -4.50 30.71
N THR A 85 29.37 -5.75 30.29
CA THR A 85 29.71 -6.11 28.93
C THR A 85 28.68 -5.43 28.04
N ASN A 86 29.11 -4.40 27.35
CA ASN A 86 28.41 -3.89 26.17
C ASN A 86 28.26 -5.09 25.20
N SER A 87 27.17 -5.80 25.28
CA SER A 87 26.75 -6.62 24.16
C SER A 87 26.20 -5.66 23.12
N GLU A 88 27.06 -5.22 22.21
CA GLU A 88 26.60 -4.65 20.95
C GLU A 88 25.74 -5.73 20.29
N THR A 89 24.43 -5.56 20.36
CA THR A 89 23.50 -6.32 19.52
C THR A 89 23.94 -6.04 18.08
N PRO A 90 24.27 -7.07 17.27
CA PRO A 90 24.64 -6.83 15.88
C PRO A 90 23.52 -6.03 15.22
N SER A 91 23.83 -4.83 14.74
CA SER A 91 22.91 -4.02 13.96
C SER A 91 22.65 -4.76 12.64
N THR A 92 21.45 -5.22 12.42
CA THR A 92 21.04 -5.77 11.14
C THR A 92 21.09 -4.66 10.11
N THR A 93 21.71 -4.89 8.95
CA THR A 93 21.74 -3.93 7.85
C THR A 93 20.58 -4.21 6.89
N LEU A 94 20.23 -3.25 6.03
CA LEU A 94 19.22 -3.44 5.00
C LEU A 94 19.56 -4.59 4.04
N GLU A 95 20.84 -4.86 3.82
CA GLU A 95 21.33 -5.94 2.98
C GLU A 95 21.10 -7.34 3.60
N ASP A 96 21.01 -7.41 4.93
CA ASP A 96 20.78 -8.65 5.67
C ASP A 96 19.30 -9.04 5.73
N LEU A 97 18.40 -8.16 5.27
CA LEU A 97 16.97 -8.43 5.28
C LEU A 97 16.58 -9.57 4.32
N PRO A 98 15.55 -10.35 4.64
CA PRO A 98 14.94 -11.27 3.69
C PRO A 98 14.58 -10.59 2.37
N TRP A 99 14.68 -11.30 1.26
CA TRP A 99 14.46 -10.79 -0.09
C TRP A 99 13.13 -10.04 -0.28
N ASN A 100 12.07 -10.48 0.41
CA ASN A 100 10.73 -9.88 0.37
C ASN A 100 10.60 -8.63 1.23
N LEU A 101 11.58 -8.36 2.10
CA LEU A 101 11.61 -7.18 2.97
C LEU A 101 12.60 -6.11 2.48
N ARG A 102 13.18 -6.27 1.28
CA ARG A 102 14.04 -5.25 0.70
C ARG A 102 13.32 -3.90 0.68
N LEU A 103 13.88 -2.91 1.37
CA LEU A 103 13.38 -1.54 1.34
C LEU A 103 13.89 -0.85 0.08
N VAL A 104 12.98 -0.23 -0.65
CA VAL A 104 13.26 0.59 -1.83
C VAL A 104 12.46 1.87 -1.71
N ASN A 105 13.14 2.99 -1.64
CA ASN A 105 12.58 4.34 -1.57
C ASN A 105 13.66 5.34 -2.02
N ARG A 106 13.45 6.65 -1.82
CA ARG A 106 14.42 7.69 -2.22
C ARG A 106 15.75 7.61 -1.51
N GLU A 107 15.79 7.09 -0.28
CA GLU A 107 17.00 6.95 0.52
C GLU A 107 17.73 5.64 0.24
N HIS A 108 17.01 4.65 -0.31
CA HIS A 108 17.53 3.33 -0.63
C HIS A 108 17.17 2.94 -2.08
N PRO A 109 17.66 3.71 -3.08
CA PRO A 109 17.36 3.42 -4.48
C PRO A 109 18.11 2.17 -4.97
N LEU A 110 17.54 1.52 -5.95
CA LEU A 110 18.16 0.44 -6.71
C LEU A 110 19.07 1.02 -7.80
N ASP A 111 20.11 0.29 -8.14
CA ASP A 111 20.96 0.62 -9.28
C ASP A 111 20.16 0.56 -10.59
N ALA A 112 20.59 1.34 -11.59
CA ALA A 112 19.93 1.42 -12.88
C ALA A 112 19.92 0.07 -13.64
N ASP A 113 20.94 -0.76 -13.43
CA ASP A 113 21.06 -2.09 -14.03
C ASP A 113 20.48 -3.22 -13.16
N PHE A 114 19.85 -2.88 -12.02
CA PHE A 114 19.20 -3.89 -11.19
C PHE A 114 17.96 -4.44 -11.91
N GLU A 115 17.97 -5.76 -12.15
CA GLU A 115 16.81 -6.53 -12.61
C GLU A 115 16.69 -7.82 -11.79
N PRO A 116 15.49 -8.18 -11.31
CA PRO A 116 15.30 -9.45 -10.61
C PRO A 116 15.62 -10.65 -11.50
N ASN A 117 16.40 -11.61 -11.00
CA ASN A 117 16.81 -12.79 -11.76
C ASN A 117 15.69 -13.79 -12.05
N ASN A 118 14.54 -13.62 -11.42
CA ASN A 118 13.44 -14.59 -11.38
C ASN A 118 12.09 -13.97 -11.71
N LEU A 119 12.04 -13.00 -12.63
CA LEU A 119 10.78 -12.50 -13.14
C LEU A 119 10.02 -13.58 -13.89
N ALA A 120 8.72 -13.68 -13.62
CA ALA A 120 7.79 -14.53 -14.33
C ALA A 120 6.62 -13.71 -14.90
N GLU A 121 6.13 -14.12 -16.04
CA GLU A 121 4.89 -13.60 -16.62
C GLU A 121 3.71 -14.07 -15.78
N LEU A 122 2.71 -13.19 -15.61
CA LEU A 122 1.47 -13.57 -14.97
C LEU A 122 0.65 -14.49 -15.87
N PRO A 123 -0.10 -15.45 -15.31
CA PRO A 123 -0.95 -16.33 -16.10
C PRO A 123 -2.11 -15.55 -16.73
N ASP A 124 -2.64 -16.09 -17.84
CA ASP A 124 -3.90 -15.59 -18.41
C ASP A 124 -5.03 -15.72 -17.38
N ALA A 125 -5.59 -14.61 -16.96
CA ALA A 125 -6.68 -14.54 -15.99
C ALA A 125 -7.53 -13.29 -16.23
N SER A 126 -8.74 -13.26 -15.70
CA SER A 126 -9.68 -12.14 -15.83
C SER A 126 -9.17 -10.84 -15.21
N TRP A 127 -8.33 -10.94 -14.20
CA TRP A 127 -7.67 -9.83 -13.51
C TRP A 127 -6.34 -9.39 -14.16
N VAL A 128 -5.96 -9.95 -15.30
CA VAL A 128 -4.82 -9.51 -16.12
C VAL A 128 -5.36 -8.86 -17.38
N GLU A 129 -4.91 -7.62 -17.64
CA GLU A 129 -5.31 -6.94 -18.88
C GLU A 129 -4.80 -7.70 -20.11
N PRO A 130 -5.69 -8.02 -21.09
CA PRO A 130 -5.30 -8.73 -22.29
C PRO A 130 -4.24 -7.94 -23.07
N HIS A 131 -3.21 -8.63 -23.58
CA HIS A 131 -2.14 -8.07 -24.40
C HIS A 131 -1.12 -7.19 -23.66
N VAL A 132 -1.21 -7.08 -22.33
CA VAL A 132 -0.17 -6.47 -21.51
C VAL A 132 0.68 -7.57 -20.89
N ASN A 133 2.00 -7.51 -21.09
CA ASN A 133 2.92 -8.48 -20.51
C ASN A 133 3.29 -8.07 -19.07
N HIS A 134 2.42 -8.42 -18.13
CA HIS A 134 2.69 -8.23 -16.71
C HIS A 134 3.67 -9.27 -16.18
N ARG A 135 4.74 -8.81 -15.55
CA ARG A 135 5.75 -9.66 -14.90
C ARG A 135 5.88 -9.30 -13.43
N VAL A 136 6.10 -10.28 -12.59
CA VAL A 136 6.43 -10.12 -11.17
C VAL A 136 7.52 -11.10 -10.79
N ASP A 137 8.08 -10.98 -9.60
CA ASP A 137 8.94 -12.00 -9.03
C ASP A 137 8.20 -13.35 -8.97
N ALA A 138 8.80 -14.40 -9.51
CA ALA A 138 8.16 -15.72 -9.62
C ALA A 138 7.69 -16.28 -8.27
N ARG A 139 8.33 -15.86 -7.17
CA ARG A 139 8.01 -16.32 -5.81
C ARG A 139 6.67 -15.79 -5.29
N ILE A 140 6.14 -14.70 -5.88
CA ILE A 140 4.88 -14.10 -5.44
C ILE A 140 3.68 -14.45 -6.33
N VAL A 141 3.90 -15.10 -7.46
CA VAL A 141 2.85 -15.39 -8.46
C VAL A 141 1.67 -16.15 -7.86
N GLU A 142 1.94 -17.19 -7.06
CA GLU A 142 0.88 -18.01 -6.46
C GLU A 142 0.04 -17.22 -5.44
N ASP A 143 0.69 -16.44 -4.58
CA ASP A 143 0.01 -15.64 -3.57
C ASP A 143 -0.79 -14.49 -4.22
N LEU A 144 -0.24 -13.84 -5.25
CA LEU A 144 -0.93 -12.80 -6.01
C LEU A 144 -2.18 -13.36 -6.73
N ALA A 145 -2.02 -14.48 -7.43
CA ALA A 145 -3.13 -15.13 -8.12
C ALA A 145 -4.22 -15.60 -7.14
N ALA A 146 -3.84 -16.13 -5.98
CA ALA A 146 -4.77 -16.52 -4.94
C ALA A 146 -5.55 -15.32 -4.38
N MET A 147 -4.88 -14.19 -4.13
CA MET A 147 -5.51 -12.95 -3.67
C MET A 147 -6.55 -12.44 -4.66
N LEU A 148 -6.18 -12.30 -5.93
CA LEU A 148 -7.06 -11.73 -6.94
C LEU A 148 -8.22 -12.67 -7.29
N THR A 149 -7.99 -13.98 -7.32
CA THR A 149 -9.07 -14.98 -7.47
C THR A 149 -10.06 -14.94 -6.31
N ALA A 150 -9.58 -14.74 -5.08
CA ALA A 150 -10.45 -14.61 -3.92
C ALA A 150 -11.24 -13.30 -3.94
N ALA A 151 -10.64 -12.20 -4.39
CA ALA A 151 -11.33 -10.93 -4.59
C ALA A 151 -12.48 -11.07 -5.62
N GLU A 152 -12.22 -11.69 -6.77
CA GLU A 152 -13.27 -11.98 -7.76
C GLU A 152 -14.38 -12.89 -7.20
N ALA A 153 -14.01 -13.92 -6.44
CA ALA A 153 -14.98 -14.80 -5.79
C ALA A 153 -15.85 -14.07 -4.76
N ALA A 154 -15.38 -12.96 -4.20
CA ALA A 154 -16.13 -12.05 -3.35
C ALA A 154 -17.03 -11.08 -4.13
N GLY A 155 -16.98 -11.10 -5.46
CA GLY A 155 -17.83 -10.29 -6.35
C GLY A 155 -17.21 -8.93 -6.69
N THR A 156 -15.91 -8.77 -6.54
CA THR A 156 -15.16 -7.58 -6.97
C THR A 156 -14.53 -7.81 -8.35
N HIS A 157 -14.04 -6.73 -8.98
CA HIS A 157 -13.49 -6.78 -10.34
C HIS A 157 -12.07 -6.21 -10.40
N PRO A 158 -11.07 -6.88 -9.76
CA PRO A 158 -9.69 -6.39 -9.76
C PRO A 158 -9.07 -6.49 -11.16
N ILE A 159 -8.26 -5.49 -11.52
CA ILE A 159 -7.43 -5.50 -12.73
C ILE A 159 -6.02 -5.03 -12.35
N ILE A 160 -5.00 -5.82 -12.67
CA ILE A 160 -3.61 -5.37 -12.58
C ILE A 160 -3.36 -4.39 -13.72
N CYS A 161 -3.06 -3.13 -13.37
CA CYS A 161 -2.73 -2.08 -14.33
C CYS A 161 -1.22 -1.81 -14.41
N SER A 162 -0.45 -2.23 -13.41
CA SER A 162 1.01 -2.13 -13.43
C SER A 162 1.66 -3.23 -12.58
N SER A 163 2.87 -3.62 -12.98
CA SER A 163 3.66 -4.66 -12.32
C SER A 163 5.15 -4.32 -12.39
N PHE A 164 6.06 -5.23 -12.70
CA PHE A 164 7.46 -4.91 -12.87
C PHE A 164 7.68 -3.78 -13.89
N ARG A 165 8.50 -2.79 -13.49
CA ARG A 165 8.95 -1.68 -14.34
C ARG A 165 10.48 -1.67 -14.37
N THR A 166 11.06 -1.45 -15.54
CA THR A 166 12.50 -1.19 -15.66
C THR A 166 12.85 0.21 -15.14
N TYR A 167 14.12 0.44 -14.83
CA TYR A 167 14.61 1.75 -14.47
C TYR A 167 14.27 2.82 -15.53
N ASP A 168 14.59 2.55 -16.81
CA ASP A 168 14.32 3.48 -17.91
C ASP A 168 12.82 3.78 -18.09
N TYR A 169 11.95 2.79 -17.84
CA TYR A 169 10.51 3.02 -17.88
C TYR A 169 10.07 3.95 -16.73
N GLN A 170 10.59 3.73 -15.56
CA GLN A 170 10.31 4.60 -14.40
C GLN A 170 10.86 6.01 -14.58
N GLU A 171 12.04 6.17 -15.21
CA GLU A 171 12.61 7.46 -15.57
C GLU A 171 11.65 8.25 -16.47
N ASN A 172 11.16 7.63 -17.54
CA ASN A 172 10.17 8.25 -18.43
C ASN A 172 8.86 8.65 -17.70
N LEU A 173 8.37 7.82 -16.78
CA LEU A 173 7.18 8.16 -15.99
C LEU A 173 7.43 9.38 -15.08
N PHE A 174 8.60 9.44 -14.46
CA PHE A 174 8.98 10.52 -13.58
C PHE A 174 9.17 11.83 -14.34
N GLU A 175 9.87 11.82 -15.47
CA GLU A 175 10.03 12.99 -16.35
C GLU A 175 8.67 13.52 -16.84
N ASN A 176 7.77 12.64 -17.28
CA ASN A 176 6.42 13.03 -17.69
C ASN A 176 5.64 13.67 -16.54
N ARG A 177 5.84 13.22 -15.30
CA ARG A 177 5.18 13.79 -14.13
C ARG A 177 5.78 15.18 -13.79
N ILE A 178 7.09 15.37 -13.96
CA ILE A 178 7.73 16.70 -13.83
C ILE A 178 7.14 17.67 -14.87
N GLU A 179 7.14 17.28 -16.15
CA GLU A 179 6.56 18.12 -17.21
C GLU A 179 5.09 18.47 -16.95
N ARG A 180 4.35 17.56 -16.32
CA ARG A 180 2.97 17.83 -15.90
C ARG A 180 2.90 18.83 -14.78
N ALA A 181 3.77 18.75 -13.76
CA ALA A 181 3.85 19.71 -12.67
C ALA A 181 4.20 21.13 -13.19
N GLU A 182 5.15 21.21 -14.14
CA GLU A 182 5.51 22.47 -14.78
C GLU A 182 4.34 23.09 -15.57
N ARG A 183 3.65 22.27 -16.36
CA ARG A 183 2.59 22.74 -17.25
C ARG A 183 1.28 23.07 -16.53
N GLU A 184 0.86 22.26 -15.56
CA GLU A 184 -0.46 22.29 -14.95
C GLU A 184 -0.46 22.95 -13.58
N GLU A 185 0.61 22.71 -12.80
CA GLU A 185 0.76 23.25 -11.43
C GLU A 185 1.62 24.53 -11.41
N HIS A 186 2.26 24.88 -12.56
CA HIS A 186 3.12 26.06 -12.73
C HIS A 186 4.33 26.08 -11.80
N LEU A 187 4.86 24.91 -11.48
CA LEU A 187 6.07 24.73 -10.70
C LEU A 187 7.29 24.70 -11.61
N GLU A 188 8.49 24.99 -11.10
CA GLU A 188 9.73 24.99 -11.88
C GLU A 188 10.89 24.32 -11.10
N GLY A 189 11.78 23.63 -11.81
CA GLY A 189 12.99 23.05 -11.24
C GLY A 189 12.73 22.12 -10.07
N THR A 190 13.40 22.33 -8.94
CA THR A 190 13.29 21.47 -7.76
C THR A 190 11.86 21.36 -7.20
N GLU A 191 11.06 22.44 -7.30
CA GLU A 191 9.67 22.40 -6.84
C GLU A 191 8.82 21.45 -7.71
N ALA A 192 9.03 21.44 -9.03
CA ALA A 192 8.37 20.52 -9.94
C ALA A 192 8.83 19.06 -9.71
N GLU A 193 10.14 18.85 -9.48
CA GLU A 193 10.70 17.54 -9.16
C GLU A 193 10.15 16.99 -7.84
N GLU A 194 10.07 17.80 -6.78
CA GLU A 194 9.51 17.39 -5.48
C GLU A 194 8.01 17.06 -5.59
N ALA A 195 7.24 17.88 -6.31
CA ALA A 195 5.83 17.62 -6.56
C ALA A 195 5.63 16.35 -7.39
N ALA A 196 6.48 16.12 -8.38
CA ALA A 196 6.46 14.89 -9.17
C ALA A 196 6.77 13.67 -8.31
N ALA A 197 7.80 13.76 -7.48
CA ALA A 197 8.29 12.68 -6.65
C ALA A 197 7.34 12.29 -5.52
N PHE A 198 6.36 13.12 -5.18
CA PHE A 198 5.30 12.78 -4.23
C PHE A 198 4.28 11.79 -4.80
N TRP A 199 4.10 11.74 -6.13
CA TRP A 199 3.14 10.87 -6.81
C TRP A 199 3.80 9.78 -7.66
N VAL A 200 5.01 10.00 -8.14
CA VAL A 200 5.75 9.06 -8.97
C VAL A 200 7.15 8.95 -8.41
N ALA A 201 7.51 7.80 -7.87
CA ALA A 201 8.84 7.57 -7.33
C ALA A 201 9.92 7.89 -8.39
N PRO A 202 11.02 8.58 -8.02
CA PRO A 202 12.16 8.75 -8.90
C PRO A 202 12.72 7.41 -9.39
N PRO A 203 13.43 7.37 -10.54
CA PRO A 203 14.07 6.16 -11.04
C PRO A 203 15.01 5.55 -10.00
N GLY A 204 14.92 4.23 -9.84
CA GLY A 204 15.60 3.49 -8.77
C GLY A 204 14.83 3.43 -7.45
N ALA A 205 13.99 4.42 -7.16
CA ALA A 205 13.23 4.50 -5.90
C ALA A 205 11.85 3.81 -5.95
N SER A 206 11.50 3.21 -7.08
CA SER A 206 10.23 2.52 -7.28
C SER A 206 10.32 1.04 -6.92
N GLU A 207 9.42 0.57 -6.05
CA GLU A 207 9.33 -0.85 -5.68
C GLU A 207 8.95 -1.76 -6.85
N HIS A 208 8.33 -1.24 -7.92
CA HIS A 208 8.04 -1.99 -9.14
C HIS A 208 9.28 -2.58 -9.79
N GLN A 209 10.46 -1.95 -9.64
CA GLN A 209 11.72 -2.47 -10.17
C GLN A 209 12.14 -3.77 -9.46
N THR A 210 11.62 -4.06 -8.26
CA THR A 210 11.86 -5.33 -7.55
C THR A 210 11.02 -6.49 -8.07
N GLY A 211 9.94 -6.23 -8.80
CA GLY A 211 8.91 -7.21 -9.13
C GLY A 211 8.04 -7.64 -7.93
N LEU A 212 8.13 -6.94 -6.80
CA LEU A 212 7.36 -7.25 -5.57
C LEU A 212 6.16 -6.34 -5.37
N ALA A 213 5.95 -5.35 -6.23
CA ALA A 213 4.83 -4.43 -6.19
C ALA A 213 3.94 -4.55 -7.43
N VAL A 214 2.65 -4.35 -7.21
CA VAL A 214 1.62 -4.30 -8.26
C VAL A 214 0.65 -3.16 -7.98
N ASP A 215 0.21 -2.49 -9.05
CA ASP A 215 -0.92 -1.57 -9.00
C ASP A 215 -2.17 -2.31 -9.48
N ILE A 216 -3.21 -2.29 -8.64
CA ILE A 216 -4.49 -2.96 -8.88
C ILE A 216 -5.60 -1.91 -8.83
N MET A 217 -6.40 -1.83 -9.88
CA MET A 217 -7.59 -0.97 -9.95
C MET A 217 -8.87 -1.81 -10.01
N ASP A 218 -10.01 -1.17 -9.83
CA ASP A 218 -11.31 -1.78 -10.11
C ASP A 218 -11.64 -1.62 -11.60
N ALA A 219 -12.11 -2.68 -12.26
CA ALA A 219 -12.45 -2.65 -13.68
C ALA A 219 -13.58 -1.66 -14.02
N ASP A 220 -14.44 -1.32 -13.06
CA ASP A 220 -15.53 -0.37 -13.22
C ASP A 220 -15.11 1.09 -12.88
N TYR A 221 -13.91 1.27 -12.33
CA TYR A 221 -13.30 2.57 -12.02
C TYR A 221 -11.81 2.57 -12.38
N THR A 222 -11.47 3.11 -13.55
CA THR A 222 -10.12 2.99 -14.15
C THR A 222 -9.20 4.18 -13.92
N GLU A 223 -9.63 5.18 -13.14
CA GLU A 223 -8.79 6.29 -12.73
C GLU A 223 -7.89 5.86 -11.56
N LEU A 224 -6.58 6.18 -11.66
CA LEU A 224 -5.64 5.97 -10.55
C LEU A 224 -5.57 7.22 -9.68
N ASP A 225 -6.58 7.38 -8.85
CA ASP A 225 -6.69 8.44 -7.87
C ASP A 225 -7.26 7.92 -6.54
N GLU A 226 -7.43 8.79 -5.55
CA GLU A 226 -7.94 8.42 -4.23
C GLU A 226 -9.36 7.82 -4.28
N GLY A 227 -10.12 8.04 -5.37
CA GLY A 227 -11.45 7.46 -5.57
C GLY A 227 -11.45 5.94 -5.67
N GLN A 228 -10.31 5.34 -5.98
CA GLN A 228 -10.14 3.87 -5.90
C GLN A 228 -10.52 3.32 -4.51
N GLU A 229 -10.23 4.05 -3.42
CA GLU A 229 -10.56 3.65 -2.05
C GLU A 229 -12.04 3.30 -1.87
N GLU A 230 -12.93 3.97 -2.61
CA GLU A 230 -14.37 3.78 -2.51
C GLU A 230 -14.88 2.57 -3.30
N THR A 231 -14.04 1.94 -4.13
CA THR A 231 -14.43 0.78 -4.92
C THR A 231 -14.53 -0.48 -4.06
N ALA A 232 -15.40 -1.40 -4.47
CA ALA A 232 -15.55 -2.69 -3.80
C ALA A 232 -14.24 -3.51 -3.83
N THR A 233 -13.49 -3.39 -4.93
CA THR A 233 -12.20 -4.06 -5.10
C THR A 233 -11.19 -3.59 -4.07
N GLN A 234 -11.00 -2.27 -3.93
CA GLN A 234 -10.01 -1.75 -2.97
C GLN A 234 -10.42 -1.98 -1.53
N GLN A 235 -11.69 -1.85 -1.19
CA GLN A 235 -12.19 -2.18 0.15
C GLN A 235 -11.93 -3.64 0.52
N TRP A 236 -12.13 -4.56 -0.43
CA TRP A 236 -11.80 -5.96 -0.21
C TRP A 236 -10.29 -6.19 -0.09
N LEU A 237 -9.50 -5.64 -1.00
CA LEU A 237 -8.04 -5.79 -0.99
C LEU A 237 -7.41 -5.23 0.30
N MET A 238 -7.79 -4.03 0.72
CA MET A 238 -7.30 -3.43 1.97
C MET A 238 -7.65 -4.27 3.20
N ALA A 239 -8.79 -4.97 3.19
CA ALA A 239 -9.21 -5.83 4.30
C ALA A 239 -8.49 -7.18 4.31
N HIS A 240 -8.05 -7.70 3.15
CA HIS A 240 -7.63 -9.10 3.00
C HIS A 240 -6.23 -9.31 2.45
N CYS A 241 -5.57 -8.29 1.88
CA CYS A 241 -4.27 -8.44 1.22
C CYS A 241 -3.19 -9.07 2.12
N ALA A 242 -3.24 -8.81 3.42
CA ALA A 242 -2.28 -9.36 4.39
C ALA A 242 -2.35 -10.89 4.49
N GLU A 243 -3.50 -11.51 4.27
CA GLU A 243 -3.68 -12.96 4.26
C GLU A 243 -2.87 -13.64 3.14
N TYR A 244 -2.56 -12.86 2.10
CA TYR A 244 -1.80 -13.29 0.92
C TYR A 244 -0.36 -12.75 0.88
N GLY A 245 0.05 -12.04 1.95
CA GLY A 245 1.42 -11.54 2.08
C GLY A 245 1.65 -10.15 1.48
N PHE A 246 0.58 -9.43 1.13
CA PHE A 246 0.64 -8.06 0.62
C PHE A 246 0.25 -7.04 1.68
N ILE A 247 0.74 -5.82 1.52
CA ILE A 247 0.34 -4.65 2.30
C ILE A 247 -0.12 -3.53 1.37
N LEU A 248 -1.05 -2.69 1.84
CA LEU A 248 -1.26 -1.37 1.28
C LEU A 248 -0.02 -0.53 1.61
N ARG A 249 0.79 -0.24 0.60
CA ARG A 249 2.15 0.27 0.79
C ARG A 249 2.22 1.71 1.25
N TYR A 250 1.34 2.54 0.72
CA TYR A 250 1.33 3.99 0.92
C TYR A 250 0.01 4.46 1.54
N PRO A 251 -0.22 4.19 2.84
CA PRO A 251 -1.46 4.58 3.51
C PRO A 251 -1.53 6.09 3.79
N THR A 252 -2.74 6.61 4.02
CA THR A 252 -3.09 8.04 4.02
C THR A 252 -2.23 8.94 4.91
N ASP A 253 -1.77 8.45 6.07
CA ASP A 253 -1.10 9.27 7.09
C ASP A 253 0.40 8.98 7.20
N LYS A 254 0.97 8.28 6.22
CA LYS A 254 2.38 7.83 6.22
C LYS A 254 3.26 8.52 5.18
N SER A 255 2.72 9.45 4.40
CA SER A 255 3.47 10.12 3.32
C SER A 255 4.73 10.85 3.79
N ALA A 256 4.75 11.34 5.03
CA ALA A 256 5.94 11.97 5.61
C ALA A 256 7.10 10.98 5.83
N THR A 257 6.80 9.69 6.02
CA THR A 257 7.78 8.62 6.21
C THR A 257 8.11 7.92 4.90
N THR A 258 7.09 7.60 4.10
CA THR A 258 7.27 6.86 2.85
C THR A 258 7.78 7.73 1.69
N GLY A 259 7.58 9.06 1.78
CA GLY A 259 7.89 10.01 0.72
C GLY A 259 6.92 9.98 -0.47
N ILE A 260 5.89 9.13 -0.44
CA ILE A 260 4.87 8.96 -1.49
C ILE A 260 3.50 9.32 -0.93
N GLY A 261 2.64 9.90 -1.75
CA GLY A 261 1.24 10.20 -1.45
C GLY A 261 0.42 8.95 -1.17
N TYR A 262 -0.86 9.14 -0.82
CA TYR A 262 -1.77 8.03 -0.63
C TYR A 262 -2.09 7.33 -1.95
N GLU A 263 -1.81 6.04 -2.03
CA GLU A 263 -2.04 5.21 -3.23
C GLU A 263 -2.86 3.96 -2.88
N PRO A 264 -4.20 4.01 -2.90
CA PRO A 264 -5.04 2.87 -2.57
C PRO A 264 -4.88 1.68 -3.54
N TRP A 265 -4.27 1.89 -4.71
CA TRP A 265 -4.03 0.87 -5.74
C TRP A 265 -2.72 0.11 -5.57
N HIS A 266 -1.73 0.63 -4.80
CA HIS A 266 -0.37 0.09 -4.73
C HIS A 266 -0.21 -0.94 -3.62
N TYR A 267 0.00 -2.19 -4.00
CA TYR A 267 0.21 -3.33 -3.10
C TYR A 267 1.62 -3.88 -3.20
N ARG A 268 2.28 -4.02 -2.03
CA ARG A 268 3.62 -4.54 -1.91
C ARG A 268 3.62 -5.90 -1.22
N TYR A 269 4.27 -6.89 -1.83
CA TYR A 269 4.52 -8.19 -1.20
C TYR A 269 5.65 -8.12 -0.17
N VAL A 270 5.37 -8.57 1.04
CA VAL A 270 6.33 -8.64 2.16
C VAL A 270 6.31 -10.02 2.83
N GLY A 271 5.48 -10.96 2.34
CA GLY A 271 5.23 -12.26 2.95
C GLY A 271 4.17 -12.22 4.04
N LYS A 272 3.46 -13.33 4.25
CA LYS A 272 2.25 -13.38 5.09
C LYS A 272 2.49 -13.00 6.55
N GLU A 273 3.61 -13.41 7.11
CA GLU A 273 3.96 -13.11 8.50
C GLU A 273 4.21 -11.60 8.69
N ALA A 274 5.05 -11.01 7.84
CA ALA A 274 5.33 -9.58 7.89
C ALA A 274 4.09 -8.75 7.55
N ALA A 275 3.31 -9.12 6.53
CA ALA A 275 2.09 -8.42 6.15
C ALA A 275 1.08 -8.38 7.29
N SER A 276 0.87 -9.51 7.97
CA SER A 276 0.00 -9.57 9.15
C SER A 276 0.49 -8.67 10.29
N ALA A 277 1.79 -8.68 10.58
CA ALA A 277 2.39 -7.86 11.63
C ALA A 277 2.29 -6.36 11.32
N ILE A 278 2.62 -5.94 10.09
CA ILE A 278 2.54 -4.54 9.62
C ILE A 278 1.10 -4.04 9.72
N THR A 279 0.14 -4.80 9.19
CA THR A 279 -1.28 -4.42 9.22
C THR A 279 -1.81 -4.28 10.64
N GLN A 280 -1.44 -5.17 11.56
CA GLN A 280 -1.86 -5.12 12.96
C GLN A 280 -1.23 -3.97 13.74
N SER A 281 0.01 -3.59 13.42
CA SER A 281 0.72 -2.49 14.08
C SER A 281 0.33 -1.10 13.58
N VAL A 282 -0.36 -1.01 12.43
CA VAL A 282 -0.70 0.28 11.75
C VAL A 282 0.56 1.07 11.40
N LEU A 283 1.68 0.38 11.17
CA LEU A 283 2.94 0.97 10.72
C LEU A 283 3.07 0.86 9.19
N CYS A 284 3.82 1.77 8.58
CA CYS A 284 4.31 1.53 7.21
C CYS A 284 5.54 0.61 7.23
N LEU A 285 6.00 0.18 6.06
CA LEU A 285 7.11 -0.76 5.95
C LEU A 285 8.39 -0.22 6.61
N GLU A 286 8.71 1.05 6.40
CA GLU A 286 9.87 1.74 7.00
C GLU A 286 9.83 1.67 8.52
N GLU A 287 8.72 2.10 9.11
CA GLU A 287 8.55 2.13 10.57
C GLU A 287 8.65 0.72 11.16
N TRP A 288 8.02 -0.26 10.52
CA TRP A 288 8.01 -1.65 10.97
C TRP A 288 9.40 -2.28 10.90
N LEU A 289 10.18 -1.98 9.84
CA LEU A 289 11.55 -2.46 9.71
C LEU A 289 12.46 -1.87 10.80
N VAL A 290 12.32 -0.57 11.10
CA VAL A 290 13.05 0.08 12.19
C VAL A 290 12.73 -0.60 13.53
N GLU A 291 11.46 -0.83 13.84
CA GLU A 291 11.06 -1.44 15.11
C GLU A 291 11.46 -2.90 15.23
N THR A 292 11.36 -3.67 14.13
CA THR A 292 11.57 -5.12 14.15
C THR A 292 13.04 -5.50 14.04
N TYR A 293 13.80 -4.83 13.18
CA TYR A 293 15.18 -5.17 12.86
C TYR A 293 16.21 -4.17 13.41
N HIS A 294 15.73 -3.07 14.04
CA HIS A 294 16.59 -2.02 14.60
C HIS A 294 17.54 -1.39 13.58
N ILE A 295 17.10 -1.31 12.34
CA ILE A 295 17.84 -0.68 11.24
C ILE A 295 17.57 0.83 11.18
N GLN A 296 18.40 1.55 10.47
CA GLN A 296 18.11 2.93 10.05
C GLN A 296 17.46 2.87 8.67
N ALA A 297 16.19 3.29 8.57
CA ALA A 297 15.40 3.31 7.33
C ALA A 297 15.06 4.73 6.94
#